data_b6f88098a4396491b18dfd4005ba0dde
#
_entry.id   b6f88098a4396491b18dfd4005ba0dde
#
_cell.length_a   1.000
_cell.length_b   1.000
_cell.length_c   1.000
_cell.angle_alpha   90.00
_cell.angle_beta   90.00
_cell.angle_gamma   90.00
#
_symmetry.space_group_name_H-M   'P 1'
#
loop_
_entity.id
_entity.type
_entity.pdbx_description
1 polymer ?
#
loop_
_entity_poly.entity_id
_entity_poly.type
_entity_poly.pdbx_seq_one_letter_code
_entity_poly.pdbx_strand_id
1 'polypeptide(L)'
;MRGISRAQRLITASLLAVTFCFHAMMGGCATTVSNDWQSRLSSCPTSEELGQLMPWDKLEIRVFGQSDLSGEYEVSPRGTISFPRLGEIAVAGKRCDEIEVIIRDGLQADYLRDPSVTCINREVSKTAVTVDGMVQNPGIVEFRPGLMLTDVIAQSGGPAVRAKTDAVVIVRKHDGISESVTVPYQDILLGKEPNVCMHPADLVYVPQSVF
;
A
#
# COMPACT_ATOMS: atom_id res chain seq x y z
N MET A 1 54.47 -42.48 42.76
CA MET A 1 53.23 -41.92 42.18
C MET A 1 53.25 -40.41 42.48
N ARG A 2 53.61 -39.60 41.46
CA ARG A 2 53.76 -38.17 41.66
C ARG A 2 52.49 -37.43 41.30
N GLY A 3 51.87 -36.75 42.29
CA GLY A 3 50.67 -35.95 42.09
C GLY A 3 50.90 -34.69 41.27
N ILE A 4 50.16 -34.59 40.17
CA ILE A 4 50.14 -33.38 39.32
C ILE A 4 49.45 -32.26 40.12
N SER A 5 50.17 -31.16 40.35
CA SER A 5 49.70 -30.03 41.17
C SER A 5 48.47 -29.35 40.51
N ARG A 6 47.55 -28.88 41.37
CA ARG A 6 46.31 -28.17 41.00
C ARG A 6 46.55 -26.96 40.07
N ALA A 7 47.78 -26.39 40.16
CA ALA A 7 48.19 -25.23 39.33
C ALA A 7 48.31 -25.56 37.83
N GLN A 8 48.73 -26.78 37.46
CA GLN A 8 48.87 -27.18 36.04
C GLN A 8 47.51 -27.43 35.34
N ARG A 9 46.46 -27.76 36.09
CA ARG A 9 45.12 -27.97 35.50
C ARG A 9 44.42 -26.64 35.16
N LEU A 10 44.76 -25.56 35.82
CA LEU A 10 44.20 -24.22 35.54
C LEU A 10 44.79 -23.60 34.31
N ILE A 11 46.07 -23.88 34.00
CA ILE A 11 46.76 -23.27 32.83
C ILE A 11 46.30 -23.95 31.53
N THR A 12 46.02 -25.25 31.54
CA THR A 12 45.55 -25.98 30.34
C THR A 12 44.09 -25.65 29.99
N ALA A 13 43.25 -25.34 30.99
CA ALA A 13 41.88 -24.95 30.78
C ALA A 13 41.75 -23.51 30.18
N SER A 14 42.67 -22.61 30.56
CA SER A 14 42.71 -21.24 30.06
C SER A 14 43.20 -21.18 28.60
N LEU A 15 44.13 -22.06 28.20
CA LEU A 15 44.64 -22.07 26.81
C LEU A 15 43.60 -22.62 25.80
N LEU A 16 42.75 -23.57 26.20
CA LEU A 16 41.71 -24.13 25.37
C LEU A 16 40.51 -23.16 25.16
N ALA A 17 40.24 -22.31 26.14
CA ALA A 17 39.19 -21.29 26.04
C ALA A 17 39.55 -20.16 25.07
N VAL A 18 40.84 -19.78 25.00
CA VAL A 18 41.31 -18.69 24.11
C VAL A 18 41.32 -19.16 22.65
N THR A 19 41.65 -20.44 22.37
CA THR A 19 41.65 -20.96 20.99
C THR A 19 40.25 -21.17 20.44
N PHE A 20 39.20 -21.37 21.29
CA PHE A 20 37.81 -21.52 20.84
C PHE A 20 37.15 -20.17 20.53
N CYS A 21 37.58 -19.10 21.22
CA CYS A 21 37.06 -17.74 20.98
C CYS A 21 37.60 -17.09 19.67
N PHE A 22 38.76 -17.55 19.16
CA PHE A 22 39.36 -16.96 17.96
C PHE A 22 38.79 -17.53 16.65
N HIS A 23 38.10 -18.69 16.67
CA HIS A 23 37.44 -19.29 15.51
C HIS A 23 36.00 -18.80 15.29
N ALA A 24 35.39 -18.08 16.25
CA ALA A 24 34.04 -17.55 16.14
C ALA A 24 33.95 -16.16 15.46
N MET A 25 35.07 -15.52 15.11
CA MET A 25 35.08 -14.17 14.51
C MET A 25 35.28 -14.15 12.98
N MET A 26 35.28 -15.30 12.30
CA MET A 26 35.19 -15.34 10.82
C MET A 26 33.78 -15.74 10.34
N GLY A 27 32.77 -15.39 11.08
CA GLY A 27 31.41 -15.28 10.55
C GLY A 27 31.40 -14.05 9.63
N GLY A 28 31.65 -14.27 8.33
CA GLY A 28 31.46 -13.24 7.32
C GLY A 28 30.06 -12.67 7.49
N CYS A 29 29.96 -11.37 7.69
CA CYS A 29 28.76 -10.62 7.38
C CYS A 29 28.47 -10.87 5.90
N ALA A 30 27.73 -11.93 5.58
CA ALA A 30 26.92 -11.93 4.41
C ALA A 30 25.93 -10.79 4.67
N THR A 31 26.22 -9.60 4.18
CA THR A 31 25.21 -8.62 3.86
C THR A 31 24.31 -9.30 2.84
N THR A 32 23.31 -10.03 3.33
CA THR A 32 22.10 -10.24 2.54
C THR A 32 21.67 -8.83 2.20
N VAL A 33 21.87 -8.43 0.95
CA VAL A 33 21.11 -7.34 0.35
C VAL A 33 19.68 -7.85 0.46
N SER A 34 19.04 -7.54 1.59
CA SER A 34 17.61 -7.73 1.73
C SER A 34 17.04 -6.87 0.61
N ASN A 35 16.30 -7.49 -0.30
CA ASN A 35 15.50 -6.78 -1.27
C ASN A 35 14.43 -6.03 -0.45
N ASP A 36 14.83 -4.89 0.11
CA ASP A 36 14.01 -4.05 1.00
C ASP A 36 12.71 -3.60 0.30
N TRP A 37 12.72 -3.59 -1.03
CA TRP A 37 11.56 -3.26 -1.84
C TRP A 37 10.37 -4.23 -1.62
N GLN A 38 10.64 -5.53 -1.37
CA GLN A 38 9.59 -6.53 -1.14
C GLN A 38 8.83 -6.23 0.15
N SER A 39 9.52 -5.91 1.23
CA SER A 39 8.89 -5.58 2.52
C SER A 39 8.02 -4.32 2.44
N ARG A 40 8.39 -3.39 1.57
CA ARG A 40 7.73 -2.08 1.41
C ARG A 40 6.58 -2.11 0.41
N LEU A 41 6.57 -3.04 -0.54
CA LEU A 41 5.59 -3.13 -1.62
C LEU A 41 4.80 -4.45 -1.64
N SER A 42 5.00 -5.34 -0.66
CA SER A 42 4.42 -6.69 -0.66
C SER A 42 2.93 -6.75 -0.32
N SER A 43 2.37 -5.68 0.25
CA SER A 43 0.95 -5.66 0.59
C SER A 43 0.11 -5.22 -0.61
N CYS A 44 -0.84 -6.06 -1.00
CA CYS A 44 -1.92 -5.62 -1.87
C CYS A 44 -2.92 -4.80 -1.04
N PRO A 45 -3.48 -3.71 -1.59
CA PRO A 45 -4.51 -2.96 -0.88
C PRO A 45 -5.71 -3.85 -0.61
N THR A 46 -6.16 -3.84 0.63
CA THR A 46 -7.34 -4.61 1.03
C THR A 46 -8.62 -3.96 0.51
N SER A 47 -9.68 -4.75 0.39
CA SER A 47 -10.99 -4.18 0.02
C SER A 47 -11.49 -3.16 1.05
N GLU A 48 -11.01 -3.25 2.28
CA GLU A 48 -11.32 -2.30 3.34
C GLU A 48 -10.66 -0.95 3.10
N GLU A 49 -9.37 -0.94 2.71
CA GLU A 49 -8.63 0.29 2.40
C GLU A 49 -9.16 0.97 1.13
N LEU A 50 -9.56 0.19 0.12
CA LEU A 50 -10.04 0.72 -1.16
C LEU A 50 -11.44 1.36 -1.10
N GLY A 51 -12.24 1.00 -0.09
CA GLY A 51 -13.60 1.50 0.08
C GLY A 51 -13.74 2.72 0.99
N GLN A 52 -12.63 3.19 1.58
CA GLN A 52 -12.66 4.31 2.52
C GLN A 52 -12.87 5.65 1.81
N LEU A 53 -13.76 6.45 2.39
CA LEU A 53 -14.08 7.79 1.89
C LEU A 53 -12.99 8.79 2.28
N MET A 54 -12.67 9.66 1.33
CA MET A 54 -11.69 10.72 1.50
C MET A 54 -12.35 12.11 1.38
N PRO A 55 -11.70 13.17 1.89
CA PRO A 55 -12.12 14.53 1.58
C PRO A 55 -12.24 14.74 0.06
N TRP A 56 -13.27 15.47 -0.34
CA TRP A 56 -13.65 15.76 -1.73
C TRP A 56 -14.32 14.62 -2.49
N ASP A 57 -14.56 13.46 -1.87
CA ASP A 57 -15.36 12.40 -2.51
C ASP A 57 -16.83 12.85 -2.60
N LYS A 58 -17.50 12.44 -3.67
CA LYS A 58 -18.93 12.70 -3.88
C LYS A 58 -19.73 11.43 -3.62
N LEU A 59 -20.67 11.53 -2.70
CA LEU A 59 -21.55 10.46 -2.29
C LEU A 59 -22.95 10.71 -2.82
N GLU A 60 -23.56 9.70 -3.41
CA GLU A 60 -25.00 9.69 -3.62
C GLU A 60 -25.64 8.91 -2.48
N ILE A 61 -26.42 9.60 -1.65
CA ILE A 61 -27.17 8.99 -0.57
C ILE A 61 -28.63 9.00 -0.96
N ARG A 62 -29.27 7.84 -0.88
CA ARG A 62 -30.69 7.67 -1.13
C ARG A 62 -31.40 7.12 0.09
N VAL A 63 -32.42 7.80 0.53
CA VAL A 63 -33.33 7.35 1.60
C VAL A 63 -34.66 7.01 0.95
N PHE A 64 -35.06 5.73 1.02
CA PHE A 64 -36.27 5.24 0.36
C PHE A 64 -37.49 5.99 0.85
N GLY A 65 -38.28 6.49 -0.11
CA GLY A 65 -39.52 7.24 0.17
C GLY A 65 -39.28 8.67 0.69
N GLN A 66 -38.05 9.17 0.73
CA GLN A 66 -37.69 10.50 1.23
C GLN A 66 -36.80 11.23 0.21
N SER A 67 -37.41 11.93 -0.74
CA SER A 67 -36.69 12.71 -1.76
C SER A 67 -35.86 13.85 -1.16
N ASP A 68 -36.40 14.46 -0.09
CA ASP A 68 -35.77 15.63 0.56
C ASP A 68 -34.49 15.26 1.34
N LEU A 69 -34.28 13.98 1.62
CA LEU A 69 -33.09 13.45 2.27
C LEU A 69 -32.15 12.73 1.29
N SER A 70 -32.60 12.56 0.04
CA SER A 70 -31.83 11.89 -1.01
C SER A 70 -31.12 12.93 -1.89
N GLY A 71 -29.85 12.70 -2.20
CA GLY A 71 -29.09 13.61 -3.03
C GLY A 71 -27.61 13.32 -3.08
N GLU A 72 -26.87 14.21 -3.73
CA GLU A 72 -25.42 14.18 -3.76
C GLU A 72 -24.84 15.01 -2.61
N TYR A 73 -23.88 14.43 -1.92
CA TYR A 73 -23.19 15.03 -0.80
C TYR A 73 -21.67 14.99 -1.04
N GLU A 74 -21.00 16.11 -0.86
CA GLU A 74 -19.55 16.17 -0.99
C GLU A 74 -18.89 16.11 0.39
N VAL A 75 -17.84 15.30 0.51
CA VAL A 75 -17.05 15.21 1.74
C VAL A 75 -16.20 16.47 1.91
N SER A 76 -16.44 17.20 2.98
CA SER A 76 -15.71 18.44 3.29
C SER A 76 -14.22 18.17 3.53
N PRO A 77 -13.34 19.19 3.49
CA PRO A 77 -11.93 19.05 3.85
C PRO A 77 -11.68 18.51 5.28
N ARG A 78 -12.68 18.66 6.15
CA ARG A 78 -12.64 18.12 7.53
C ARG A 78 -13.07 16.68 7.62
N GLY A 79 -13.44 16.06 6.47
CA GLY A 79 -13.89 14.67 6.44
C GLY A 79 -15.34 14.47 6.89
N THR A 80 -16.19 15.49 6.81
CA THR A 80 -17.59 15.45 7.20
C THR A 80 -18.50 15.70 6.00
N ILE A 81 -19.73 15.21 6.05
CA ILE A 81 -20.86 15.65 5.19
C ILE A 81 -21.89 16.36 6.01
N SER A 82 -22.59 17.34 5.41
CA SER A 82 -23.74 18.00 6.03
C SER A 82 -25.02 17.27 5.56
N PHE A 83 -25.61 16.46 6.43
CA PHE A 83 -26.81 15.71 6.12
C PHE A 83 -28.05 16.35 6.74
N PRO A 84 -29.15 16.54 6.00
CA PRO A 84 -30.37 17.16 6.52
C PRO A 84 -30.87 16.42 7.78
N ARG A 85 -31.31 17.17 8.78
CA ARG A 85 -31.81 16.69 10.09
C ARG A 85 -30.76 16.10 11.03
N LEU A 86 -29.66 15.51 10.52
CA LEU A 86 -28.59 14.92 11.35
C LEU A 86 -27.40 15.88 11.54
N GLY A 87 -27.29 16.95 10.71
CA GLY A 87 -26.18 17.88 10.79
C GLY A 87 -24.88 17.34 10.18
N GLU A 88 -23.75 17.63 10.79
CA GLU A 88 -22.42 17.17 10.31
C GLU A 88 -22.16 15.74 10.76
N ILE A 89 -21.89 14.86 9.80
CA ILE A 89 -21.54 13.46 10.02
C ILE A 89 -20.09 13.23 9.58
N ALA A 90 -19.25 12.68 10.45
CA ALA A 90 -17.89 12.30 10.11
C ALA A 90 -17.88 11.03 9.25
N VAL A 91 -17.36 11.15 8.01
CA VAL A 91 -17.38 10.10 7.00
C VAL A 91 -16.00 9.70 6.51
N ALA A 92 -14.98 10.55 6.63
CA ALA A 92 -13.62 10.23 6.20
C ALA A 92 -13.07 9.01 6.93
N GLY A 93 -12.42 8.11 6.18
CA GLY A 93 -11.91 6.84 6.68
C GLY A 93 -12.97 5.76 6.88
N LYS A 94 -14.26 6.07 6.67
CA LYS A 94 -15.37 5.11 6.73
C LYS A 94 -15.76 4.65 5.32
N ARG A 95 -16.43 3.51 5.25
CA ARG A 95 -16.99 2.99 3.99
C ARG A 95 -18.46 3.37 3.87
N CYS A 96 -18.99 3.29 2.65
CA CYS A 96 -20.39 3.58 2.39
C CYS A 96 -21.36 2.73 3.23
N ASP A 97 -21.06 1.45 3.46
CA ASP A 97 -21.88 0.57 4.30
C ASP A 97 -21.96 1.05 5.77
N GLU A 98 -20.86 1.58 6.30
CA GLU A 98 -20.85 2.17 7.65
C GLU A 98 -21.65 3.48 7.71
N ILE A 99 -21.60 4.29 6.64
CA ILE A 99 -22.36 5.53 6.55
C ILE A 99 -23.86 5.25 6.46
N GLU A 100 -24.28 4.21 5.71
CA GLU A 100 -25.68 3.75 5.68
C GLU A 100 -26.19 3.44 7.08
N VAL A 101 -25.40 2.74 7.89
CA VAL A 101 -25.76 2.42 9.28
C VAL A 101 -25.90 3.69 10.12
N ILE A 102 -24.92 4.59 10.05
CA ILE A 102 -24.92 5.83 10.84
C ILE A 102 -26.14 6.70 10.52
N ILE A 103 -26.44 6.88 9.22
CA ILE A 103 -27.59 7.68 8.79
C ILE A 103 -28.90 6.99 9.16
N ARG A 104 -29.02 5.69 8.92
CA ARG A 104 -30.20 4.91 9.29
C ARG A 104 -30.51 5.05 10.78
N ASP A 105 -29.53 4.79 11.63
CA ASP A 105 -29.71 4.83 13.08
C ASP A 105 -30.03 6.24 13.57
N GLY A 106 -29.40 7.27 13.01
CA GLY A 106 -29.71 8.68 13.31
C GLY A 106 -31.13 9.08 12.89
N LEU A 107 -31.56 8.65 11.70
CA LEU A 107 -32.94 8.93 11.24
C LEU A 107 -34.00 8.14 12.01
N GLN A 108 -33.68 6.92 12.42
CA GLN A 108 -34.59 6.07 13.17
C GLN A 108 -34.85 6.60 14.59
N ALA A 109 -33.86 7.27 15.19
CA ALA A 109 -34.02 7.78 16.56
C ALA A 109 -35.14 8.80 16.70
N ASP A 110 -35.27 9.78 15.75
CA ASP A 110 -36.14 10.92 15.92
C ASP A 110 -37.07 11.24 14.73
N TYR A 111 -36.84 10.63 13.55
CA TYR A 111 -37.49 11.11 12.32
C TYR A 111 -38.27 10.06 11.53
N LEU A 112 -37.77 8.84 11.39
CA LEU A 112 -38.37 7.82 10.52
C LEU A 112 -38.51 6.47 11.21
N ARG A 113 -39.53 5.70 10.87
CA ARG A 113 -39.65 4.30 11.27
C ARG A 113 -39.02 3.42 10.19
N ASP A 114 -37.96 2.66 10.56
CA ASP A 114 -37.29 1.70 9.69
C ASP A 114 -36.81 2.28 8.33
N PRO A 115 -35.96 3.33 8.35
CA PRO A 115 -35.49 3.95 7.12
C PRO A 115 -34.52 3.03 6.37
N SER A 116 -34.72 2.88 5.05
CA SER A 116 -33.79 2.21 4.14
C SER A 116 -32.89 3.26 3.51
N VAL A 117 -31.60 3.17 3.79
CA VAL A 117 -30.57 4.11 3.30
C VAL A 117 -29.61 3.35 2.39
N THR A 118 -29.25 3.96 1.26
CA THR A 118 -28.22 3.46 0.34
C THR A 118 -27.20 4.57 0.10
N CYS A 119 -25.93 4.26 0.22
CA CYS A 119 -24.81 5.13 -0.06
C CYS A 119 -23.98 4.59 -1.22
N ILE A 120 -23.69 5.43 -2.20
CA ILE A 120 -22.84 5.09 -3.36
C ILE A 120 -21.77 6.16 -3.48
N ASN A 121 -20.50 5.75 -3.48
CA ASN A 121 -19.42 6.65 -3.84
C ASN A 121 -19.41 6.83 -5.37
N ARG A 122 -19.68 8.06 -5.83
CA ARG A 122 -19.74 8.43 -7.27
C ARG A 122 -18.38 8.77 -7.86
N GLU A 123 -17.46 9.23 -7.06
CA GLU A 123 -16.12 9.56 -7.50
C GLU A 123 -15.10 8.47 -7.12
N VAL A 124 -15.01 7.47 -7.96
CA VAL A 124 -13.90 6.51 -7.99
C VAL A 124 -12.66 7.16 -8.67
N SER A 125 -12.63 8.49 -8.78
CA SER A 125 -11.66 9.23 -9.61
C SER A 125 -10.23 9.32 -9.04
N LYS A 126 -9.96 8.66 -7.90
CA LYS A 126 -8.59 8.56 -7.37
C LYS A 126 -7.98 7.17 -7.54
N THR A 127 -8.62 6.32 -8.29
CA THR A 127 -8.20 4.95 -8.54
C THR A 127 -7.44 4.84 -9.86
N ALA A 128 -6.40 5.65 -10.02
CA ALA A 128 -5.55 5.58 -11.18
C ALA A 128 -4.08 5.41 -10.77
N VAL A 129 -3.32 4.71 -11.61
CA VAL A 129 -1.86 4.60 -11.55
C VAL A 129 -1.30 5.44 -12.70
N THR A 130 -0.34 6.30 -12.39
CA THR A 130 0.34 7.10 -13.42
C THR A 130 1.57 6.35 -13.89
N VAL A 131 1.77 6.26 -15.20
CA VAL A 131 2.96 5.65 -15.81
C VAL A 131 3.70 6.70 -16.62
N ASP A 132 4.98 6.86 -16.34
CA ASP A 132 5.84 7.85 -16.98
C ASP A 132 7.21 7.26 -17.33
N GLY A 133 7.96 7.96 -18.18
CA GLY A 133 9.30 7.59 -18.61
C GLY A 133 9.30 6.71 -19.86
N MET A 134 10.19 5.72 -19.91
CA MET A 134 10.49 4.92 -21.09
C MET A 134 9.53 3.73 -21.26
N VAL A 135 8.24 4.03 -21.41
CA VAL A 135 7.20 3.12 -21.90
C VAL A 135 6.70 3.57 -23.27
N GLN A 136 5.98 2.72 -24.00
CA GLN A 136 5.50 3.08 -25.33
C GLN A 136 4.42 4.16 -25.28
N ASN A 137 3.48 4.07 -24.34
CA ASN A 137 2.38 5.02 -24.13
C ASN A 137 2.33 5.48 -22.68
N PRO A 138 3.12 6.51 -22.29
CA PRO A 138 3.01 7.11 -20.97
C PRO A 138 1.60 7.67 -20.76
N GLY A 139 1.08 7.57 -19.53
CA GLY A 139 -0.25 8.07 -19.23
C GLY A 139 -0.83 7.53 -17.95
N ILE A 140 -2.15 7.54 -17.87
CA ILE A 140 -2.92 7.13 -16.70
C ILE A 140 -3.55 5.76 -16.98
N VAL A 141 -3.30 4.81 -16.11
CA VAL A 141 -3.89 3.47 -16.11
C VAL A 141 -4.95 3.41 -15.01
N GLU A 142 -6.16 2.98 -15.37
CA GLU A 142 -7.23 2.79 -14.40
C GLU A 142 -6.86 1.71 -13.39
N PHE A 143 -6.91 2.07 -12.11
CA PHE A 143 -6.63 1.11 -11.04
C PHE A 143 -7.82 0.15 -10.87
N ARG A 144 -7.51 -1.12 -10.62
CA ARG A 144 -8.48 -2.16 -10.22
C ARG A 144 -7.87 -3.00 -9.10
N PRO A 145 -8.68 -3.48 -8.15
CA PRO A 145 -8.18 -4.39 -7.12
C PRO A 145 -7.45 -5.58 -7.76
N GLY A 146 -6.25 -5.88 -7.27
CA GLY A 146 -5.39 -6.92 -7.82
C GLY A 146 -4.55 -6.50 -9.02
N LEU A 147 -4.54 -5.22 -9.41
CA LEU A 147 -3.68 -4.71 -10.48
C LEU A 147 -2.21 -4.83 -10.08
N MET A 148 -1.43 -5.45 -10.95
CA MET A 148 0.00 -5.68 -10.74
C MET A 148 0.87 -4.74 -11.58
N LEU A 149 2.13 -4.55 -11.19
CA LEU A 149 3.10 -3.74 -11.93
C LEU A 149 3.24 -4.18 -13.40
N THR A 150 3.26 -5.50 -13.64
CA THR A 150 3.34 -6.05 -15.01
C THR A 150 2.15 -5.67 -15.86
N ASP A 151 0.95 -5.62 -15.27
CA ASP A 151 -0.27 -5.26 -15.98
C ASP A 151 -0.26 -3.78 -16.37
N VAL A 152 0.20 -2.92 -15.44
CA VAL A 152 0.31 -1.48 -15.65
C VAL A 152 1.27 -1.16 -16.80
N ILE A 153 2.46 -1.77 -16.79
CA ILE A 153 3.44 -1.56 -17.85
C ILE A 153 2.95 -2.15 -19.18
N ALA A 154 2.28 -3.31 -19.15
CA ALA A 154 1.70 -3.92 -20.37
C ALA A 154 0.59 -3.06 -20.97
N GLN A 155 -0.30 -2.49 -20.16
CA GLN A 155 -1.34 -1.55 -20.62
C GLN A 155 -0.76 -0.27 -21.23
N SER A 156 0.42 0.14 -20.78
CA SER A 156 1.19 1.25 -21.36
C SER A 156 1.97 0.85 -22.62
N GLY A 157 1.67 -0.32 -23.21
CA GLY A 157 2.32 -0.82 -24.43
C GLY A 157 3.67 -1.49 -24.21
N GLY A 158 4.07 -1.68 -22.97
CA GLY A 158 5.36 -2.27 -22.60
C GLY A 158 6.51 -1.26 -22.53
N PRO A 159 7.70 -1.73 -22.12
CA PRO A 159 8.89 -0.90 -22.06
C PRO A 159 9.34 -0.45 -23.46
N ALA A 160 9.80 0.79 -23.58
CA ALA A 160 10.40 1.30 -24.82
C ALA A 160 11.81 0.69 -25.03
N VAL A 161 12.35 0.80 -26.26
CA VAL A 161 13.62 0.16 -26.65
C VAL A 161 14.81 0.52 -25.75
N ARG A 162 14.79 1.73 -25.14
CA ARG A 162 15.84 2.20 -24.23
C ARG A 162 15.41 2.22 -22.76
N ALA A 163 14.40 1.43 -22.41
CA ALA A 163 13.94 1.35 -21.03
C ALA A 163 14.96 0.59 -20.16
N LYS A 164 15.22 1.13 -18.98
CA LYS A 164 16.00 0.46 -17.96
C LYS A 164 15.08 -0.39 -17.09
N THR A 165 14.84 -1.64 -17.50
CA THR A 165 13.86 -2.54 -16.88
C THR A 165 14.32 -3.19 -15.58
N ASP A 166 15.61 -3.12 -15.26
CA ASP A 166 16.20 -3.58 -14.02
C ASP A 166 16.06 -2.59 -12.85
N ALA A 167 15.57 -1.38 -13.12
CA ALA A 167 15.48 -0.30 -12.13
C ALA A 167 14.22 0.56 -12.31
N VAL A 168 13.05 -0.06 -12.43
CA VAL A 168 11.76 0.66 -12.45
C VAL A 168 11.49 1.25 -11.07
N VAL A 169 11.09 2.51 -11.01
CA VAL A 169 10.82 3.23 -9.76
C VAL A 169 9.31 3.31 -9.54
N ILE A 170 8.86 2.89 -8.38
CA ILE A 170 7.49 3.10 -7.91
C ILE A 170 7.52 4.17 -6.83
N VAL A 171 6.72 5.21 -7.00
CA VAL A 171 6.52 6.25 -5.99
C VAL A 171 5.12 6.07 -5.42
N ARG A 172 5.05 5.74 -4.14
CA ARG A 172 3.82 5.55 -3.37
C ARG A 172 3.69 6.63 -2.32
N LYS A 173 2.49 7.16 -2.16
CA LYS A 173 2.16 8.09 -1.07
C LYS A 173 1.42 7.35 0.03
N HIS A 174 1.96 7.44 1.24
CA HIS A 174 1.31 6.96 2.44
C HIS A 174 1.34 8.05 3.51
N ASP A 175 0.20 8.40 4.08
CA ASP A 175 0.05 9.45 5.11
C ASP A 175 0.72 10.80 4.76
N GLY A 176 0.65 11.19 3.49
CA GLY A 176 1.24 12.43 3.00
C GLY A 176 2.75 12.38 2.73
N ILE A 177 3.41 11.26 3.03
CA ILE A 177 4.83 11.03 2.75
C ILE A 177 4.94 10.28 1.41
N SER A 178 5.80 10.80 0.52
CA SER A 178 6.11 10.11 -0.73
C SER A 178 7.34 9.24 -0.53
N GLU A 179 7.19 7.97 -0.82
CA GLU A 179 8.25 6.98 -0.77
C GLU A 179 8.55 6.47 -2.18
N SER A 180 9.83 6.42 -2.55
CA SER A 180 10.28 5.87 -3.83
C SER A 180 11.00 4.56 -3.61
N VAL A 181 10.63 3.55 -4.40
CA VAL A 181 11.20 2.20 -4.31
C VAL A 181 11.61 1.74 -5.69
N THR A 182 12.84 1.26 -5.83
CA THR A 182 13.35 0.70 -7.10
C THR A 182 13.09 -0.79 -7.15
N VAL A 183 12.51 -1.25 -8.25
CA VAL A 183 12.04 -2.62 -8.44
C VAL A 183 12.71 -3.22 -9.69
N PRO A 184 13.22 -4.46 -9.63
CA PRO A 184 13.83 -5.16 -10.76
C PRO A 184 12.74 -5.78 -11.66
N TYR A 185 12.07 -4.96 -12.46
CA TYR A 185 10.96 -5.38 -13.32
C TYR A 185 11.33 -6.53 -14.26
N GLN A 186 12.57 -6.55 -14.78
CA GLN A 186 13.05 -7.63 -15.63
C GLN A 186 13.05 -8.99 -14.93
N ASP A 187 13.44 -9.03 -13.65
CA ASP A 187 13.46 -10.28 -12.89
C ASP A 187 12.04 -10.71 -12.49
N ILE A 188 11.13 -9.76 -12.27
CA ILE A 188 9.70 -10.05 -12.10
C ILE A 188 9.12 -10.71 -13.35
N LEU A 189 9.39 -10.17 -14.54
CA LEU A 189 8.93 -10.75 -15.81
C LEU A 189 9.47 -12.18 -16.04
N LEU A 190 10.69 -12.45 -15.58
CA LEU A 190 11.31 -13.77 -15.68
C LEU A 190 10.86 -14.73 -14.56
N GLY A 191 9.98 -14.30 -13.66
CA GLY A 191 9.50 -15.10 -12.53
C GLY A 191 10.55 -15.37 -11.45
N LYS A 192 11.66 -14.60 -11.43
CA LYS A 192 12.71 -14.72 -10.41
C LYS A 192 12.34 -13.97 -9.13
N GLU A 193 11.55 -12.91 -9.26
CA GLU A 193 11.09 -12.04 -8.18
C GLU A 193 9.57 -11.97 -8.18
N PRO A 194 8.93 -11.78 -7.01
CA PRO A 194 7.49 -11.64 -6.91
C PRO A 194 7.01 -10.35 -7.59
N ASN A 195 5.81 -10.40 -8.15
CA ASN A 195 5.18 -9.23 -8.75
C ASN A 195 4.73 -8.23 -7.66
N VAL A 196 4.60 -6.96 -8.03
CA VAL A 196 4.22 -5.88 -7.13
C VAL A 196 2.75 -5.54 -7.32
N CYS A 197 1.98 -5.52 -6.23
CA CYS A 197 0.63 -4.97 -6.21
C CYS A 197 0.69 -3.44 -6.28
N MET A 198 -0.08 -2.88 -7.20
CA MET A 198 -0.24 -1.43 -7.31
C MET A 198 -1.29 -0.93 -6.32
N HIS A 199 -1.08 0.29 -5.85
CA HIS A 199 -2.04 1.04 -5.05
C HIS A 199 -2.62 2.21 -5.84
N PRO A 200 -3.80 2.71 -5.47
CA PRO A 200 -4.34 3.94 -6.03
C PRO A 200 -3.35 5.11 -5.88
N ALA A 201 -3.24 5.94 -6.90
CA ALA A 201 -2.33 7.07 -6.97
C ALA A 201 -0.81 6.74 -6.94
N ASP A 202 -0.42 5.47 -7.16
CA ASP A 202 0.98 5.13 -7.40
C ASP A 202 1.46 5.78 -8.71
N LEU A 203 2.74 6.18 -8.71
CA LEU A 203 3.45 6.61 -9.91
C LEU A 203 4.51 5.56 -10.26
N VAL A 204 4.43 5.01 -11.46
CA VAL A 204 5.43 4.09 -12.02
C VAL A 204 6.29 4.89 -12.99
N TYR A 205 7.58 4.98 -12.70
CA TYR A 205 8.54 5.64 -13.57
C TYR A 205 9.55 4.63 -14.12
N VAL A 206 9.62 4.54 -15.44
CA VAL A 206 10.57 3.66 -16.14
C VAL A 206 11.76 4.50 -16.64
N PRO A 207 12.96 4.35 -16.04
CA PRO A 207 14.10 5.15 -16.41
C PRO A 207 14.64 4.79 -17.81
N GLN A 208 15.42 5.70 -18.38
CA GLN A 208 16.18 5.44 -19.59
C GLN A 208 17.47 4.72 -19.29
N SER A 209 17.81 3.72 -20.10
CA SER A 209 19.16 3.15 -20.11
C SER A 209 20.16 4.12 -20.74
N VAL A 210 21.28 4.34 -20.09
CA VAL A 210 22.35 5.24 -20.55
C VAL A 210 23.31 4.58 -21.54
N PHE A 211 23.09 3.28 -21.85
CA PHE A 211 23.96 2.52 -22.74
C PHE A 211 23.20 1.93 -23.92
#